data_5e87167c3eedb7b0091784228e7b0b84
#
_entry.id   5e87167c3eedb7b0091784228e7b0b84
#
_cell.length_a   1.000
_cell.length_b   1.000
_cell.length_c   1.000
_cell.angle_alpha   90.00
_cell.angle_beta   90.00
_cell.angle_gamma   90.00
#
_symmetry.space_group_name_H-M   'P 1'
#
loop_
_entity.id
_entity.type
_entity.pdbx_description
1 polymer ?
#
loop_
_entity_poly.entity_id
_entity_poly.type
_entity_poly.pdbx_seq_one_letter_code
_entity_poly.pdbx_strand_id
1 'polypeptide(L)'
;MRRTLLLGLAALALLGLGAGLDRWLHVPAPNARAYAQNRLIAVQVHLDEAPAEYVFLAGDSQSELQPPAQRPCGLELVNGGVSGASAAVYADLVETLAFRSRPLAAVLTIGTNDILLKNRPRSAEAAARFEADAARIVGRLRRETDRLVVTALPPIGRHLEGRLDPLAVGDYSQRLRALCERLGCRFADPFAALRDGEGGFAKPGAMRDGLHLSAYRPALQALAPALCGTGSP
;
A
#
# COMPACT_ATOMS: atom_id res chain seq x y z
N MET A 1 35.31 -14.68 52.00
CA MET A 1 34.31 -15.51 51.28
C MET A 1 32.88 -15.01 51.33
N ARG A 2 32.31 -14.60 52.48
CA ARG A 2 30.87 -14.14 52.52
C ARG A 2 30.58 -12.84 51.72
N ARG A 3 31.50 -11.86 51.66
CA ARG A 3 31.33 -10.59 50.90
C ARG A 3 31.35 -10.78 49.38
N THR A 4 32.16 -11.70 48.88
CA THR A 4 32.22 -12.01 47.43
C THR A 4 30.97 -12.76 46.95
N LEU A 5 30.37 -13.59 47.81
CA LEU A 5 29.15 -14.32 47.50
C LEU A 5 27.93 -13.36 47.40
N LEU A 6 27.86 -12.37 48.30
CA LEU A 6 26.80 -11.35 48.30
C LEU A 6 26.85 -10.41 47.09
N LEU A 7 28.06 -10.02 46.65
CA LEU A 7 28.24 -9.20 45.43
C LEU A 7 27.83 -9.99 44.16
N GLY A 8 28.15 -11.29 44.10
CA GLY A 8 27.73 -12.13 42.98
C GLY A 8 26.20 -12.30 42.87
N LEU A 9 25.52 -12.49 44.02
CA LEU A 9 24.07 -12.59 44.06
C LEU A 9 23.38 -11.26 43.70
N ALA A 10 23.90 -10.12 44.12
CA ALA A 10 23.40 -8.80 43.75
C ALA A 10 23.56 -8.52 42.26
N ALA A 11 24.68 -8.90 41.65
CA ALA A 11 24.90 -8.74 40.20
C ALA A 11 23.95 -9.61 39.37
N LEU A 12 23.70 -10.86 39.80
CA LEU A 12 22.74 -11.76 39.14
C LEU A 12 21.30 -11.25 39.26
N ALA A 13 20.92 -10.66 40.40
CA ALA A 13 19.58 -10.07 40.59
C ALA A 13 19.40 -8.82 39.72
N LEU A 14 20.41 -7.98 39.56
CA LEU A 14 20.37 -6.81 38.68
C LEU A 14 20.30 -7.19 37.19
N LEU A 15 21.03 -8.23 36.78
CA LEU A 15 20.95 -8.77 35.42
C LEU A 15 19.57 -9.41 35.14
N GLY A 16 18.99 -10.13 36.10
CA GLY A 16 17.67 -10.70 36.00
C GLY A 16 16.56 -9.64 35.95
N LEU A 17 16.69 -8.56 36.73
CA LEU A 17 15.79 -7.41 36.69
C LEU A 17 15.91 -6.64 35.36
N GLY A 18 17.13 -6.44 34.86
CA GLY A 18 17.40 -5.78 33.57
C GLY A 18 16.79 -6.56 32.39
N ALA A 19 16.98 -7.88 32.36
CA ALA A 19 16.40 -8.74 31.32
C ALA A 19 14.87 -8.84 31.41
N GLY A 20 14.31 -8.81 32.63
CA GLY A 20 12.86 -8.76 32.84
C GLY A 20 12.24 -7.44 32.42
N LEU A 21 12.92 -6.31 32.69
CA LEU A 21 12.48 -4.97 32.30
C LEU A 21 12.55 -4.78 30.78
N ASP A 22 13.62 -5.26 30.12
CA ASP A 22 13.79 -5.20 28.68
C ASP A 22 12.68 -6.01 27.98
N ARG A 23 12.32 -7.16 28.49
CA ARG A 23 11.21 -8.00 27.99
C ARG A 23 9.84 -7.37 28.20
N TRP A 24 9.68 -6.53 29.22
CA TRP A 24 8.45 -5.82 29.54
C TRP A 24 8.31 -4.53 28.73
N LEU A 25 9.43 -3.90 28.40
CA LEU A 25 9.49 -2.70 27.58
C LEU A 25 9.52 -3.00 26.07
N HIS A 26 9.82 -4.24 25.67
CA HIS A 26 9.69 -4.66 24.28
C HIS A 26 8.19 -4.80 23.93
N VAL A 27 7.62 -3.69 23.46
CA VAL A 27 6.37 -3.76 22.70
C VAL A 27 6.68 -4.58 21.45
N PRO A 28 6.09 -5.78 21.25
CA PRO A 28 6.34 -6.56 20.05
C PRO A 28 6.07 -5.67 18.85
N ALA A 29 6.97 -5.64 17.86
CA ALA A 29 6.72 -4.94 16.61
C ALA A 29 5.33 -5.38 16.10
N PRO A 30 4.45 -4.44 15.68
CA PRO A 30 3.12 -4.78 15.26
C PRO A 30 3.18 -5.93 14.26
N ASN A 31 2.55 -7.04 14.56
CA ASN A 31 2.48 -8.17 13.63
C ASN A 31 1.71 -7.70 12.40
N ALA A 32 2.39 -7.62 11.25
CA ALA A 32 1.81 -7.13 10.00
C ALA A 32 0.47 -7.84 9.67
N ARG A 33 0.34 -9.11 10.03
CA ARG A 33 -0.90 -9.88 9.86
C ARG A 33 -2.01 -9.38 10.80
N ALA A 34 -1.70 -9.16 12.07
CA ALA A 34 -2.66 -8.61 13.03
C ALA A 34 -3.09 -7.19 12.65
N TYR A 35 -2.15 -6.37 12.17
CA TYR A 35 -2.46 -5.06 11.62
C TYR A 35 -3.44 -5.16 10.45
N ALA A 36 -3.14 -6.00 9.46
CA ALA A 36 -3.99 -6.18 8.29
C ALA A 36 -5.39 -6.66 8.66
N GLN A 37 -5.52 -7.61 9.61
CA GLN A 37 -6.81 -8.10 10.09
C GLN A 37 -7.62 -6.98 10.76
N ASN A 38 -7.01 -6.20 11.66
CA ASN A 38 -7.68 -5.08 12.32
C ASN A 38 -8.08 -4.00 11.30
N ARG A 39 -7.22 -3.73 10.32
CA ARG A 39 -7.52 -2.77 9.24
C ARG A 39 -8.71 -3.21 8.41
N LEU A 40 -8.83 -4.51 8.10
CA LEU A 40 -9.98 -5.05 7.37
C LEU A 40 -11.30 -4.87 8.10
N ILE A 41 -11.32 -5.01 9.42
CA ILE A 41 -12.54 -4.75 10.22
C ILE A 41 -12.98 -3.30 9.99
N ALA A 42 -12.06 -2.33 10.10
CA ALA A 42 -12.38 -0.92 9.87
C ALA A 42 -12.84 -0.66 8.42
N VAL A 43 -12.19 -1.29 7.43
CA VAL A 43 -12.59 -1.19 6.02
C VAL A 43 -14.00 -1.74 5.81
N GLN A 44 -14.31 -2.89 6.41
CA GLN A 44 -15.65 -3.49 6.29
C GLN A 44 -16.73 -2.60 6.92
N VAL A 45 -16.47 -2.03 8.09
CA VAL A 45 -17.40 -1.05 8.71
C VAL A 45 -17.65 0.13 7.78
N HIS A 46 -16.60 0.69 7.16
CA HIS A 46 -16.77 1.79 6.21
C HIS A 46 -17.53 1.37 4.95
N LEU A 47 -17.37 0.13 4.47
CA LEU A 47 -18.14 -0.41 3.35
C LEU A 47 -19.61 -0.65 3.72
N ASP A 48 -19.87 -1.09 4.94
CA ASP A 48 -21.22 -1.33 5.44
C ASP A 48 -22.01 -0.03 5.61
N GLU A 49 -21.33 1.09 5.88
CA GLU A 49 -21.90 2.43 6.05
C GLU A 49 -21.74 3.31 4.79
N ALA A 50 -21.16 2.78 3.72
CA ALA A 50 -20.91 3.53 2.50
C ALA A 50 -22.24 3.99 1.86
N PRO A 51 -22.29 5.22 1.30
CA PRO A 51 -23.46 5.70 0.56
C PRO A 51 -23.67 4.89 -0.71
N ALA A 52 -24.77 5.15 -1.41
CA ALA A 52 -25.10 4.46 -2.67
C ALA A 52 -24.04 4.68 -3.76
N GLU A 53 -23.38 5.85 -3.74
CA GLU A 53 -22.30 6.20 -4.67
C GLU A 53 -21.06 6.68 -3.88
N TYR A 54 -19.93 6.04 -4.12
CA TYR A 54 -18.66 6.37 -3.51
C TYR A 54 -17.49 5.96 -4.41
N VAL A 55 -16.28 6.41 -4.07
CA VAL A 55 -15.04 5.95 -4.69
C VAL A 55 -14.30 5.05 -3.70
N PHE A 56 -13.91 3.85 -4.15
CA PHE A 56 -13.15 2.91 -3.34
C PHE A 56 -11.65 3.00 -3.64
N LEU A 57 -10.83 3.20 -2.61
CA LEU A 57 -9.37 3.13 -2.73
C LEU A 57 -8.89 1.75 -2.30
N ALA A 58 -8.26 1.04 -3.21
CA ALA A 58 -7.67 -0.28 -3.00
C ALA A 58 -6.15 -0.20 -3.02
N GLY A 59 -5.46 -1.07 -2.28
CA GLY A 59 -4.02 -1.22 -2.40
C GLY A 59 -3.24 -1.20 -1.08
N ASP A 60 -2.00 -0.74 -1.14
CA ASP A 60 -1.08 -0.72 -0.01
C ASP A 60 -1.13 0.60 0.79
N SER A 61 -0.02 0.97 1.46
CA SER A 61 0.08 2.21 2.23
C SER A 61 -0.14 3.47 1.40
N GLN A 62 0.10 3.44 0.10
CA GLN A 62 -0.15 4.58 -0.78
C GLN A 62 -1.64 4.92 -0.88
N SER A 63 -2.49 3.91 -0.81
CA SER A 63 -3.94 4.10 -0.70
C SER A 63 -4.37 4.42 0.72
N GLU A 64 -3.86 3.70 1.72
CA GLU A 64 -4.26 3.90 3.11
C GLU A 64 -3.98 5.31 3.63
N LEU A 65 -2.86 5.91 3.26
CA LEU A 65 -2.46 7.24 3.70
C LEU A 65 -3.16 8.39 2.96
N GLN A 66 -4.08 8.10 2.05
CA GLN A 66 -4.89 9.15 1.42
C GLN A 66 -5.76 9.86 2.48
N PRO A 67 -5.73 11.21 2.55
CA PRO A 67 -6.54 11.95 3.50
C PRO A 67 -8.05 11.67 3.32
N PRO A 68 -8.79 11.40 4.39
CA PRO A 68 -10.19 10.97 4.30
C PRO A 68 -11.16 12.09 3.83
N ALA A 69 -10.76 13.34 3.97
CA ALA A 69 -11.59 14.49 3.59
C ALA A 69 -11.62 14.78 2.09
N GLN A 70 -10.94 13.98 1.27
CA GLN A 70 -10.97 14.14 -0.19
C GLN A 70 -12.30 13.65 -0.75
N ARG A 71 -12.79 14.36 -1.77
CA ARG A 71 -14.06 14.05 -2.46
C ARG A 71 -13.81 13.98 -3.97
N PRO A 72 -13.18 12.89 -4.48
CA PRO A 72 -13.04 12.73 -5.92
C PRO A 72 -14.42 12.64 -6.56
N CYS A 73 -14.62 13.34 -7.67
CA CYS A 73 -15.94 13.45 -8.35
C CYS A 73 -17.07 13.98 -7.45
N GLY A 74 -16.74 14.68 -6.35
CA GLY A 74 -17.72 15.12 -5.34
C GLY A 74 -18.21 14.01 -4.41
N LEU A 75 -17.75 12.78 -4.59
CA LEU A 75 -18.20 11.59 -3.85
C LEU A 75 -17.39 11.32 -2.60
N GLU A 76 -17.98 10.56 -1.68
CA GLU A 76 -17.26 10.02 -0.53
C GLU A 76 -16.15 9.06 -0.96
N LEU A 77 -15.14 8.96 -0.09
CA LEU A 77 -13.99 8.09 -0.29
C LEU A 77 -14.02 6.98 0.77
N VAL A 78 -14.19 5.74 0.33
CA VAL A 78 -13.99 4.57 1.19
C VAL A 78 -12.58 4.05 1.00
N ASN A 79 -11.78 4.14 2.04
CA ASN A 79 -10.37 3.78 2.00
C ASN A 79 -10.14 2.34 2.42
N GLY A 80 -9.94 1.46 1.44
CA GLY A 80 -9.61 0.04 1.59
C GLY A 80 -8.12 -0.28 1.54
N GLY A 81 -7.22 0.72 1.58
CA GLY A 81 -5.78 0.51 1.61
C GLY A 81 -5.30 -0.21 2.87
N VAL A 82 -4.26 -1.05 2.75
CA VAL A 82 -3.65 -1.81 3.85
C VAL A 82 -2.13 -1.65 3.81
N SER A 83 -1.58 -0.88 4.74
CA SER A 83 -0.15 -0.59 4.80
C SER A 83 0.68 -1.86 4.94
N GLY A 84 1.78 -1.93 4.17
CA GLY A 84 2.69 -3.07 4.14
C GLY A 84 2.20 -4.25 3.31
N ALA A 85 1.00 -4.22 2.73
CA ALA A 85 0.52 -5.30 1.88
C ALA A 85 1.30 -5.36 0.56
N SER A 86 1.78 -6.55 0.20
CA SER A 86 2.17 -6.90 -1.16
C SER A 86 0.94 -7.20 -2.01
N ALA A 87 1.11 -7.34 -3.31
CA ALA A 87 0.02 -7.74 -4.21
C ALA A 87 -0.61 -9.08 -3.77
N ALA A 88 0.21 -10.07 -3.40
CA ALA A 88 -0.26 -11.36 -2.90
C ALA A 88 -1.14 -11.22 -1.65
N VAL A 89 -0.65 -10.47 -0.66
CA VAL A 89 -1.38 -10.25 0.59
C VAL A 89 -2.68 -9.50 0.32
N TYR A 90 -2.63 -8.43 -0.48
CA TYR A 90 -3.82 -7.63 -0.77
C TYR A 90 -4.86 -8.40 -1.59
N ALA A 91 -4.44 -9.28 -2.50
CA ALA A 91 -5.33 -10.14 -3.27
C ALA A 91 -6.19 -11.03 -2.35
N ASP A 92 -5.56 -11.63 -1.33
CA ASP A 92 -6.29 -12.45 -0.35
C ASP A 92 -7.23 -11.60 0.52
N LEU A 93 -6.80 -10.39 0.92
CA LEU A 93 -7.57 -9.50 1.77
C LEU A 93 -8.82 -8.96 1.04
N VAL A 94 -8.68 -8.47 -0.19
CA VAL A 94 -9.80 -7.86 -0.93
C VAL A 94 -10.90 -8.87 -1.30
N GLU A 95 -10.57 -10.15 -1.43
CA GLU A 95 -11.57 -11.21 -1.65
C GLU A 95 -12.53 -11.37 -0.47
N THR A 96 -12.09 -11.04 0.75
CA THR A 96 -12.92 -11.18 1.96
C THR A 96 -13.89 -10.01 2.17
N LEU A 97 -13.70 -8.88 1.47
CA LEU A 97 -14.55 -7.71 1.63
C LEU A 97 -15.93 -7.90 0.99
N ALA A 98 -16.97 -7.52 1.72
CA ALA A 98 -18.34 -7.49 1.22
C ALA A 98 -18.74 -6.04 0.84
N PHE A 99 -19.12 -5.84 -0.39
CA PHE A 99 -19.59 -4.56 -0.91
C PHE A 99 -21.13 -4.56 -0.91
N ARG A 100 -21.77 -3.85 0.01
CA ARG A 100 -23.24 -3.75 0.08
C ARG A 100 -23.80 -2.86 -1.02
N SER A 101 -23.11 -1.78 -1.33
CA SER A 101 -23.35 -0.91 -2.48
C SER A 101 -22.16 -0.96 -3.41
N ARG A 102 -22.40 -0.77 -4.72
CA ARG A 102 -21.33 -0.77 -5.73
C ARG A 102 -20.63 0.58 -5.74
N PRO A 103 -19.28 0.63 -5.64
CA PRO A 103 -18.57 1.90 -5.85
C PRO A 103 -18.78 2.39 -7.29
N LEU A 104 -18.97 3.70 -7.45
CA LEU A 104 -19.01 4.33 -8.77
C LEU A 104 -17.68 4.12 -9.51
N ALA A 105 -16.58 4.19 -8.78
CA ALA A 105 -15.24 3.95 -9.31
C ALA A 105 -14.33 3.36 -8.23
N ALA A 106 -13.27 2.67 -8.64
CA ALA A 106 -12.21 2.23 -7.74
C ALA A 106 -10.84 2.64 -8.28
N VAL A 107 -9.90 2.88 -7.36
CA VAL A 107 -8.48 3.11 -7.64
C VAL A 107 -7.68 2.01 -6.99
N LEU A 108 -6.77 1.37 -7.72
CA LEU A 108 -5.81 0.42 -7.20
C LEU A 108 -4.39 1.00 -7.29
N THR A 109 -3.73 1.17 -6.14
CA THR A 109 -2.30 1.48 -6.05
C THR A 109 -1.60 0.38 -5.27
N ILE A 110 -0.82 -0.46 -5.95
CA ILE A 110 -0.20 -1.67 -5.38
C ILE A 110 1.17 -1.94 -6.01
N GLY A 111 2.05 -2.60 -5.27
CA GLY A 111 3.34 -3.06 -5.77
C GLY A 111 4.53 -2.47 -5.04
N THR A 112 4.34 -1.44 -4.20
CA THR A 112 5.44 -0.80 -3.46
C THR A 112 6.17 -1.80 -2.54
N ASN A 113 5.45 -2.76 -1.95
CA ASN A 113 6.03 -3.78 -1.09
C ASN A 113 6.58 -5.00 -1.89
N ASP A 114 6.25 -5.10 -3.15
CA ASP A 114 6.70 -6.17 -4.03
C ASP A 114 8.10 -5.90 -4.59
N ILE A 115 8.48 -4.63 -4.75
CA ILE A 115 9.79 -4.21 -5.28
C ILE A 115 10.93 -4.20 -4.26
N LEU A 116 10.74 -4.80 -3.08
CA LEU A 116 11.84 -5.01 -2.11
C LEU A 116 12.92 -5.91 -2.72
N LEU A 117 14.19 -5.52 -2.63
CA LEU A 117 15.34 -6.28 -3.17
C LEU A 117 15.39 -7.74 -2.68
N LYS A 118 15.01 -7.99 -1.42
CA LYS A 118 14.92 -9.35 -0.86
C LYS A 118 13.96 -10.27 -1.62
N ASN A 119 12.98 -9.70 -2.32
CA ASN A 119 11.99 -10.44 -3.13
C ASN A 119 12.50 -10.72 -4.54
N ARG A 120 13.69 -10.22 -4.93
CA ARG A 120 14.26 -10.30 -6.28
C ARG A 120 13.26 -9.87 -7.36
N PRO A 121 12.72 -8.63 -7.30
CA PRO A 121 11.53 -8.23 -8.07
C PRO A 121 11.71 -8.35 -9.59
N ARG A 122 12.94 -8.26 -10.11
CA ARG A 122 13.22 -8.40 -11.54
C ARG A 122 13.45 -9.83 -11.99
N SER A 123 13.35 -10.83 -11.10
CA SER A 123 13.33 -12.22 -11.55
C SER A 123 12.02 -12.52 -12.28
N ALA A 124 12.07 -13.41 -13.28
CA ALA A 124 10.90 -13.81 -14.04
C ALA A 124 9.78 -14.37 -13.15
N GLU A 125 10.16 -15.14 -12.12
CA GLU A 125 9.21 -15.74 -11.19
C GLU A 125 8.52 -14.71 -10.30
N ALA A 126 9.27 -13.73 -9.77
CA ALA A 126 8.71 -12.69 -8.92
C ALA A 126 7.78 -11.78 -9.73
N ALA A 127 8.19 -11.40 -10.93
CA ALA A 127 7.39 -10.57 -11.83
C ALA A 127 6.10 -11.29 -12.26
N ALA A 128 6.17 -12.59 -12.58
CA ALA A 128 4.99 -13.38 -12.93
C ALA A 128 4.02 -13.53 -11.75
N ARG A 129 4.53 -13.77 -10.53
CA ARG A 129 3.70 -13.82 -9.32
C ARG A 129 2.99 -12.49 -9.08
N PHE A 130 3.73 -11.37 -9.12
CA PHE A 130 3.13 -10.05 -8.97
C PHE A 130 2.00 -9.81 -9.98
N GLU A 131 2.24 -10.14 -11.25
CA GLU A 131 1.23 -9.95 -12.31
C GLU A 131 -0.01 -10.83 -12.08
N ALA A 132 0.16 -12.08 -11.65
CA ALA A 132 -0.94 -12.98 -11.31
C ALA A 132 -1.76 -12.44 -10.12
N ASP A 133 -1.10 -11.98 -9.06
CA ASP A 133 -1.77 -11.42 -7.90
C ASP A 133 -2.47 -10.09 -8.20
N ALA A 134 -1.83 -9.22 -8.99
CA ALA A 134 -2.47 -7.98 -9.48
C ALA A 134 -3.71 -8.30 -10.34
N ALA A 135 -3.65 -9.34 -11.18
CA ALA A 135 -4.79 -9.78 -11.98
C ALA A 135 -5.95 -10.26 -11.10
N ARG A 136 -5.68 -10.97 -10.00
CA ARG A 136 -6.70 -11.37 -9.01
C ARG A 136 -7.38 -10.15 -8.40
N ILE A 137 -6.60 -9.14 -7.97
CA ILE A 137 -7.14 -7.91 -7.40
C ILE A 137 -8.02 -7.18 -8.42
N VAL A 138 -7.52 -6.98 -9.64
CA VAL A 138 -8.25 -6.34 -10.73
C VAL A 138 -9.56 -7.10 -11.03
N GLY A 139 -9.50 -8.42 -11.14
CA GLY A 139 -10.67 -9.26 -11.35
C GLY A 139 -11.70 -9.13 -10.24
N ARG A 140 -11.24 -9.08 -8.97
CA ARG A 140 -12.13 -8.88 -7.81
C ARG A 140 -12.81 -7.51 -7.86
N LEU A 141 -12.05 -6.44 -8.06
CA LEU A 141 -12.59 -5.07 -8.08
C LEU A 141 -13.52 -4.84 -9.27
N ARG A 142 -13.26 -5.44 -10.42
CA ARG A 142 -14.13 -5.34 -11.58
C ARG A 142 -15.50 -6.01 -11.43
N ARG A 143 -15.65 -6.92 -10.49
CA ARG A 143 -16.98 -7.43 -10.12
C ARG A 143 -17.82 -6.35 -9.42
N GLU A 144 -17.17 -5.37 -8.79
CA GLU A 144 -17.83 -4.32 -8.02
C GLU A 144 -18.03 -3.01 -8.78
N THR A 145 -17.17 -2.70 -9.76
CA THR A 145 -17.30 -1.47 -10.55
C THR A 145 -16.80 -1.65 -11.98
N ASP A 146 -17.45 -0.97 -12.91
CA ASP A 146 -16.98 -0.90 -14.30
C ASP A 146 -15.88 0.14 -14.51
N ARG A 147 -15.67 1.01 -13.50
CA ARG A 147 -14.74 2.14 -13.57
C ARG A 147 -13.55 1.93 -12.63
N LEU A 148 -12.66 1.01 -13.02
CA LEU A 148 -11.44 0.71 -12.29
C LEU A 148 -10.24 1.43 -12.91
N VAL A 149 -9.52 2.20 -12.09
CA VAL A 149 -8.24 2.84 -12.45
C VAL A 149 -7.13 2.16 -11.66
N VAL A 150 -6.13 1.63 -12.34
CA VAL A 150 -4.91 1.08 -11.75
C VAL A 150 -3.79 2.10 -11.97
N THR A 151 -3.05 2.42 -10.92
CA THR A 151 -1.97 3.41 -11.01
C THR A 151 -0.63 2.77 -11.33
N ALA A 152 0.30 3.58 -11.88
CA ALA A 152 1.72 3.25 -11.81
C ALA A 152 2.17 3.10 -10.35
N LEU A 153 3.32 2.47 -10.12
CA LEU A 153 3.99 2.54 -8.83
C LEU A 153 4.56 3.95 -8.62
N PRO A 154 4.47 4.52 -7.40
CA PRO A 154 5.15 5.76 -7.08
C PRO A 154 6.68 5.60 -7.16
N PRO A 155 7.43 6.68 -7.45
CA PRO A 155 8.88 6.65 -7.39
C PRO A 155 9.37 6.47 -5.95
N ILE A 156 10.63 6.10 -5.78
CA ILE A 156 11.27 5.91 -4.47
C ILE A 156 12.37 6.93 -4.21
N GLY A 157 12.64 7.24 -2.96
CA GLY A 157 13.77 8.08 -2.55
C GLY A 157 15.11 7.36 -2.77
N ARG A 158 16.13 8.09 -3.25
CA ARG A 158 17.46 7.52 -3.56
C ARG A 158 18.10 6.78 -2.39
N HIS A 159 17.88 7.23 -1.15
CA HIS A 159 18.42 6.58 0.04
C HIS A 159 17.81 5.18 0.31
N LEU A 160 16.75 4.80 -0.38
CA LEU A 160 16.15 3.46 -0.30
C LEU A 160 16.65 2.48 -1.37
N GLU A 161 17.57 2.89 -2.25
CA GLU A 161 18.12 2.04 -3.33
C GLU A 161 18.73 0.73 -2.81
N GLY A 162 19.30 0.72 -1.59
CA GLY A 162 19.79 -0.49 -0.94
C GLY A 162 18.70 -1.42 -0.39
N ARG A 163 17.43 -1.02 -0.44
CA ARG A 163 16.28 -1.75 0.10
C ARG A 163 15.22 -2.07 -0.96
N LEU A 164 15.01 -1.15 -1.89
CA LEU A 164 14.01 -1.22 -2.96
C LEU A 164 14.73 -1.18 -4.32
N ASP A 165 14.19 -1.85 -5.32
CA ASP A 165 14.72 -1.85 -6.68
C ASP A 165 14.11 -0.70 -7.50
N PRO A 166 14.88 0.37 -7.83
CA PRO A 166 14.34 1.49 -8.59
C PRO A 166 13.94 1.12 -10.02
N LEU A 167 14.59 0.13 -10.63
CA LEU A 167 14.23 -0.32 -11.98
C LEU A 167 12.91 -1.10 -11.98
N ALA A 168 12.60 -1.80 -10.89
CA ALA A 168 11.34 -2.51 -10.77
C ALA A 168 10.14 -1.57 -10.69
N VAL A 169 10.30 -0.29 -10.31
CA VAL A 169 9.22 0.71 -10.36
C VAL A 169 8.66 0.85 -11.77
N GLY A 170 9.54 1.00 -12.76
CA GLY A 170 9.16 1.09 -14.17
C GLY A 170 8.61 -0.22 -14.70
N ASP A 171 9.31 -1.34 -14.46
CA ASP A 171 8.92 -2.68 -14.92
C ASP A 171 7.51 -3.06 -14.44
N TYR A 172 7.24 -2.88 -13.14
CA TYR A 172 5.96 -3.24 -12.57
C TYR A 172 4.83 -2.30 -13.01
N SER A 173 5.13 -1.00 -13.20
CA SER A 173 4.18 -0.06 -13.78
C SER A 173 3.79 -0.44 -15.21
N GLN A 174 4.74 -0.88 -16.03
CA GLN A 174 4.46 -1.36 -17.39
C GLN A 174 3.63 -2.64 -17.40
N ARG A 175 3.90 -3.58 -16.48
CA ARG A 175 3.09 -4.80 -16.31
C ARG A 175 1.66 -4.48 -15.92
N LEU A 176 1.44 -3.53 -15.00
CA LEU A 176 0.10 -3.08 -14.64
C LEU A 176 -0.62 -2.41 -15.82
N ARG A 177 0.09 -1.63 -16.64
CA ARG A 177 -0.47 -1.05 -17.87
C ARG A 177 -0.93 -2.14 -18.82
N ALA A 178 -0.05 -3.09 -19.16
CA ALA A 178 -0.37 -4.20 -20.03
C ALA A 178 -1.49 -5.09 -19.46
N LEU A 179 -1.53 -5.27 -18.14
CA LEU A 179 -2.62 -5.97 -17.46
C LEU A 179 -3.97 -5.26 -17.67
N CYS A 180 -4.00 -3.94 -17.55
CA CYS A 180 -5.21 -3.15 -17.77
C CYS A 180 -5.68 -3.23 -19.23
N GLU A 181 -4.77 -3.22 -20.21
CA GLU A 181 -5.10 -3.41 -21.62
C GLU A 181 -5.78 -4.76 -21.86
N ARG A 182 -5.30 -5.84 -21.22
CA ARG A 182 -5.88 -7.18 -21.34
C ARG A 182 -7.21 -7.34 -20.60
N LEU A 183 -7.32 -6.75 -19.41
CA LEU A 183 -8.49 -6.93 -18.55
C LEU A 183 -9.52 -5.81 -18.66
N GLY A 184 -9.29 -4.77 -19.47
CA GLY A 184 -10.23 -3.68 -19.70
C GLY A 184 -10.36 -2.72 -18.52
N CYS A 185 -9.31 -2.50 -17.71
CA CYS A 185 -9.24 -1.41 -16.74
C CYS A 185 -8.51 -0.19 -17.33
N ARG A 186 -8.59 0.95 -16.68
CA ARG A 186 -7.82 2.15 -17.05
C ARG A 186 -6.49 2.15 -16.29
N PHE A 187 -5.40 2.46 -16.99
CA PHE A 187 -4.13 2.71 -16.35
C PHE A 187 -3.85 4.22 -16.31
N ALA A 188 -3.33 4.72 -15.19
CA ALA A 188 -2.91 6.12 -15.03
C ALA A 188 -1.59 6.22 -14.25
N ASP A 189 -0.80 7.25 -14.55
CA ASP A 189 0.40 7.58 -13.77
C ASP A 189 0.25 8.94 -13.08
N PRO A 190 -0.36 8.99 -11.88
CA PRO A 190 -0.51 10.22 -11.12
C PRO A 190 0.81 10.70 -10.50
N PHE A 191 1.87 9.93 -10.63
CA PHE A 191 3.18 10.17 -10.03
C PHE A 191 4.23 10.67 -11.05
N ALA A 192 3.88 10.83 -12.31
CA ALA A 192 4.81 11.23 -13.37
C ALA A 192 5.58 12.52 -13.02
N ALA A 193 4.89 13.53 -12.49
CA ALA A 193 5.51 14.81 -12.10
C ALA A 193 6.47 14.69 -10.91
N LEU A 194 6.39 13.61 -10.13
CA LEU A 194 7.22 13.34 -8.95
C LEU A 194 8.53 12.63 -9.29
N ARG A 195 8.68 12.10 -10.52
CA ARG A 195 9.87 11.34 -10.93
C ARG A 195 11.04 12.26 -11.25
N ASP A 196 12.24 11.82 -10.88
CA ASP A 196 13.52 12.43 -11.20
C ASP A 196 14.07 11.75 -12.48
N GLY A 197 13.73 12.31 -13.65
CA GLY A 197 14.05 11.72 -14.95
C GLY A 197 13.24 10.44 -15.25
N GLU A 198 13.82 9.55 -16.05
CA GLU A 198 13.18 8.30 -16.50
C GLU A 198 13.30 7.15 -15.50
N GLY A 199 14.12 7.32 -14.44
CA GLY A 199 14.35 6.30 -13.42
C GLY A 199 13.18 6.17 -12.43
N GLY A 200 13.24 5.12 -11.61
CA GLY A 200 12.29 4.89 -10.53
C GLY A 200 12.45 5.81 -9.32
N PHE A 201 13.34 6.80 -9.39
CA PHE A 201 13.63 7.72 -8.29
C PHE A 201 12.69 8.93 -8.26
N ALA A 202 12.47 9.42 -7.05
CA ALA A 202 11.68 10.62 -6.78
C ALA A 202 12.55 11.88 -6.80
N LYS A 203 11.97 12.99 -7.24
CA LYS A 203 12.53 14.32 -7.06
C LYS A 203 12.72 14.63 -5.58
N PRO A 204 13.71 15.47 -5.20
CA PRO A 204 13.86 15.93 -3.82
C PRO A 204 12.54 16.50 -3.28
N GLY A 205 12.18 16.11 -2.06
CA GLY A 205 10.96 16.58 -1.39
C GLY A 205 9.64 15.93 -1.85
N ALA A 206 9.64 15.12 -2.92
CA ALA A 206 8.43 14.45 -3.39
C ALA A 206 7.96 13.33 -2.44
N MET A 207 8.89 12.71 -1.73
CA MET A 207 8.62 11.62 -0.78
C MET A 207 8.98 12.04 0.64
N ARG A 208 8.12 11.73 1.63
CA ARG A 208 8.28 12.09 3.04
C ARG A 208 9.44 11.33 3.72
N ASP A 209 9.50 10.03 3.49
CA ASP A 209 10.45 9.09 4.07
C ASP A 209 11.16 8.25 2.99
N GLY A 210 11.06 8.70 1.74
CA GLY A 210 11.55 7.98 0.57
C GLY A 210 10.60 6.94 0.01
N LEU A 211 9.53 6.58 0.71
CA LEU A 211 8.54 5.60 0.29
C LEU A 211 7.14 6.22 0.12
N HIS A 212 6.72 7.04 1.06
CA HIS A 212 5.40 7.64 1.10
C HIS A 212 5.40 9.06 0.55
N LEU A 213 4.34 9.43 -0.16
CA LEU A 213 4.21 10.76 -0.76
C LEU A 213 4.27 11.87 0.31
N SER A 214 4.91 12.97 0.00
CA SER A 214 4.86 14.18 0.84
C SER A 214 3.47 14.82 0.79
N ALA A 215 2.75 14.69 -0.34
CA ALA A 215 1.39 15.17 -0.53
C ALA A 215 0.59 14.18 -1.38
N TYR A 216 -0.53 13.70 -0.86
CA TYR A 216 -1.40 12.73 -1.52
C TYR A 216 -2.48 13.37 -2.38
N ARG A 217 -2.97 14.54 -1.99
CA ARG A 217 -4.06 15.25 -2.70
C ARG A 217 -3.78 15.48 -4.18
N PRO A 218 -2.60 15.98 -4.61
CA PRO A 218 -2.32 16.17 -6.03
C PRO A 218 -2.37 14.88 -6.85
N ALA A 219 -1.92 13.76 -6.28
CA ALA A 219 -1.97 12.46 -6.95
C ALA A 219 -3.42 12.00 -7.19
N LEU A 220 -4.31 12.14 -6.19
CA LEU A 220 -5.72 11.80 -6.36
C LEU A 220 -6.42 12.76 -7.33
N GLN A 221 -6.10 14.05 -7.30
CA GLN A 221 -6.63 15.03 -8.25
C GLN A 221 -6.23 14.71 -9.70
N ALA A 222 -5.00 14.24 -9.91
CA ALA A 222 -4.53 13.83 -11.24
C ALA A 222 -5.30 12.63 -11.80
N LEU A 223 -5.98 11.86 -10.96
CA LEU A 223 -6.83 10.73 -11.36
C LEU A 223 -8.27 11.15 -11.70
N ALA A 224 -8.69 12.37 -11.37
CA ALA A 224 -10.07 12.83 -11.58
C ALA A 224 -10.59 12.62 -13.01
N PRO A 225 -9.85 12.92 -14.09
CA PRO A 225 -10.33 12.67 -15.46
C PRO A 225 -10.61 11.18 -15.75
N ALA A 226 -9.84 10.28 -15.13
CA ALA A 226 -10.01 8.83 -15.30
C ALA A 226 -11.15 8.28 -14.41
N LEU A 227 -11.40 8.91 -13.26
CA LEU A 227 -12.39 8.49 -12.28
C LEU A 227 -13.80 9.04 -12.58
N CYS A 228 -13.89 10.33 -12.91
CA CYS A 228 -15.18 11.02 -12.97
C CYS A 228 -15.90 10.85 -14.31
N GLY A 229 -15.20 10.41 -15.38
CA GLY A 229 -15.76 10.34 -16.72
C GLY A 229 -15.86 11.74 -17.39
N THR A 230 -16.04 11.76 -18.70
CA THR A 230 -16.18 13.00 -19.49
C THR A 230 -17.60 13.55 -19.40
N GLY A 231 -18.14 13.72 -18.18
CA GLY A 231 -19.54 14.10 -18.01
C GLY A 231 -19.90 14.60 -16.60
N SER A 232 -18.96 15.23 -15.89
CA SER A 232 -19.33 16.00 -14.68
C SER A 232 -19.16 17.48 -14.97
N PRO A 233 -20.14 18.29 -14.53
CA PRO A 233 -20.20 19.72 -14.79
C PRO A 233 -19.02 20.48 -14.19
#